data_cff15bf41f92e40749bf313eb1582d30
#
_entry.id   cff15bf41f92e40749bf313eb1582d30
#
_cell.length_a   1.000
_cell.length_b   1.000
_cell.length_c   1.000
_cell.angle_alpha   90.00
_cell.angle_beta   90.00
_cell.angle_gamma   90.00
#
_symmetry.space_group_name_H-M   'P 1'
#
loop_
_entity.id
_entity.type
_entity.pdbx_description
1 polymer ?
#
loop_
_entity_poly.entity_id
_entity_poly.type
_entity_poly.pdbx_seq_one_letter_code
_entity_poly.pdbx_strand_id
1 'polypeptide(L)'
;MKPISGKASLSVLLGAAFLMATSSIGPGFMLQTAAFTNDLKADFAFAIIVSVIFSIIAQLNVWTIIGISKMRGQDIANKVLPGLGYFVAFLISLGGLAFNIGNIGGASMGLNIVFGIDTTTAAAISGILGILLFASPKMGGVLDNTAKILGTVML
;
A
#
# COMPACT_ATOMS: atom_id res chain seq x y z
N MET A 1 -3.35 -24.55 14.75
CA MET A 1 -3.27 -23.10 14.97
C MET A 1 -3.74 -22.81 16.39
N LYS A 2 -2.85 -22.28 17.26
CA LYS A 2 -3.24 -21.84 18.60
C LYS A 2 -4.19 -20.64 18.47
N PRO A 3 -5.29 -20.59 19.22
CA PRO A 3 -6.14 -19.41 19.23
C PRO A 3 -5.33 -18.24 19.78
N ILE A 4 -5.29 -17.15 19.06
CA ILE A 4 -4.74 -15.87 19.53
C ILE A 4 -5.76 -15.31 20.54
N SER A 5 -5.70 -15.84 21.77
CA SER A 5 -6.43 -15.32 22.93
C SER A 5 -5.51 -14.34 23.63
N GLY A 6 -5.56 -13.11 23.23
CA GLY A 6 -4.90 -12.00 23.89
C GLY A 6 -5.37 -10.72 23.23
N LYS A 7 -5.85 -9.76 24.02
CA LYS A 7 -6.05 -8.39 23.55
C LYS A 7 -4.73 -7.97 22.92
N ALA A 8 -4.72 -7.72 21.60
CA ALA A 8 -3.53 -7.21 20.93
C ALA A 8 -3.07 -5.98 21.72
N SER A 9 -1.80 -5.96 22.13
CA SER A 9 -1.29 -4.82 22.91
C SER A 9 -1.41 -3.56 22.03
N LEU A 10 -1.68 -2.43 22.62
CA LEU A 10 -1.79 -1.15 21.93
C LEU A 10 -0.55 -0.90 21.04
N SER A 11 0.62 -1.34 21.50
CA SER A 11 1.87 -1.28 20.74
C SER A 11 1.82 -2.07 19.44
N VAL A 12 1.22 -3.26 19.41
CA VAL A 12 1.07 -4.07 18.19
C VAL A 12 0.08 -3.43 17.23
N LEU A 13 -1.02 -2.89 17.74
CA LEU A 13 -2.01 -2.18 16.92
C LEU A 13 -1.43 -0.91 16.30
N LEU A 14 -0.72 -0.10 17.09
CA LEU A 14 -0.03 1.08 16.59
C LEU A 14 1.05 0.71 15.56
N GLY A 15 1.87 -0.32 15.83
CA GLY A 15 2.85 -0.81 14.88
C GLY A 15 2.25 -1.23 13.54
N ALA A 16 1.11 -1.94 13.56
CA ALA A 16 0.39 -2.30 12.35
C ALA A 16 -0.18 -1.07 11.62
N ALA A 17 -0.75 -0.10 12.36
CA ALA A 17 -1.26 1.13 11.77
C ALA A 17 -0.16 1.97 11.10
N PHE A 18 1.00 2.12 11.75
CA PHE A 18 2.16 2.80 11.18
C PHE A 18 2.69 2.11 9.93
N LEU A 19 2.76 0.79 9.94
CA LEU A 19 3.20 -0.01 8.78
C LEU A 19 2.25 0.17 7.60
N MET A 20 0.95 0.17 7.84
CA MET A 20 -0.06 0.43 6.81
C MET A 20 0.02 1.86 6.28
N ALA A 21 0.14 2.85 7.15
CA ALA A 21 0.29 4.25 6.76
C ALA A 21 1.52 4.45 5.88
N THR A 22 2.68 3.93 6.30
CA THR A 22 3.94 4.03 5.56
C THR A 22 3.87 3.36 4.20
N SER A 23 3.24 2.16 4.12
CA SER A 23 3.08 1.47 2.84
C SER A 23 2.16 2.21 1.86
N SER A 24 1.29 3.07 2.36
CA SER A 24 0.38 3.88 1.54
C SER A 24 1.02 5.17 1.04
N ILE A 25 2.04 5.69 1.74
CA ILE A 25 2.78 6.90 1.37
C ILE A 25 3.95 6.48 0.46
N GLY A 26 3.63 6.14 -0.78
CA GLY A 26 4.65 5.83 -1.79
C GLY A 26 5.07 7.06 -2.58
N PRO A 27 6.18 6.97 -3.34
CA PRO A 27 6.66 8.06 -4.20
C PRO A 27 5.61 8.55 -5.20
N GLY A 28 4.78 7.63 -5.73
CA GLY A 28 3.66 7.97 -6.61
C GLY A 28 2.61 8.85 -5.92
N PHE A 29 2.31 8.58 -4.66
CA PHE A 29 1.40 9.41 -3.85
C PHE A 29 1.95 10.84 -3.71
N MET A 30 3.22 11.00 -3.36
CA MET A 30 3.83 12.32 -3.17
C MET A 30 3.81 13.14 -4.45
N LEU A 31 4.17 12.53 -5.59
CA LEU A 31 4.20 13.21 -6.89
C LEU A 31 2.80 13.61 -7.35
N GLN A 32 1.83 12.72 -7.25
CA GLN A 32 0.44 13.01 -7.63
C GLN A 32 -0.17 14.07 -6.72
N THR A 33 0.08 13.98 -5.41
CA THR A 33 -0.42 14.99 -4.47
C THR A 33 0.18 16.36 -4.77
N ALA A 34 1.47 16.44 -5.06
CA ALA A 34 2.11 17.70 -5.44
C ALA A 34 1.53 18.28 -6.74
N ALA A 35 1.37 17.44 -7.77
CA ALA A 35 0.79 17.86 -9.05
C ALA A 35 -0.64 18.37 -8.91
N PHE A 36 -1.52 17.58 -8.28
CA PHE A 36 -2.92 17.98 -8.08
C PHE A 36 -3.07 19.19 -7.14
N THR A 37 -2.19 19.32 -6.15
CA THR A 37 -2.19 20.53 -5.29
C THR A 37 -1.82 21.78 -6.09
N ASN A 38 -0.86 21.66 -7.02
CA ASN A 38 -0.48 22.76 -7.88
C ASN A 38 -1.62 23.19 -8.82
N ASP A 39 -2.33 22.23 -9.36
CA ASP A 39 -3.37 22.47 -10.37
C ASP A 39 -4.71 22.87 -9.74
N LEU A 40 -5.14 22.19 -8.69
CA LEU A 40 -6.47 22.32 -8.10
C LEU A 40 -6.49 23.14 -6.79
N LYS A 41 -5.33 23.43 -6.21
CA LYS A 41 -5.19 24.25 -4.98
C LYS A 41 -6.17 23.83 -3.85
N ALA A 42 -7.03 24.75 -3.41
CA ALA A 42 -7.98 24.53 -2.31
C ALA A 42 -9.03 23.46 -2.62
N ASP A 43 -9.44 23.31 -3.89
CA ASP A 43 -10.44 22.32 -4.29
C ASP A 43 -9.91 20.89 -4.09
N PHE A 44 -8.60 20.68 -4.23
CA PHE A 44 -7.98 19.39 -3.97
C PHE A 44 -8.02 19.02 -2.48
N ALA A 45 -7.87 19.98 -1.57
CA ALA A 45 -7.99 19.73 -0.14
C ALA A 45 -9.40 19.25 0.23
N PHE A 46 -10.45 19.82 -0.36
CA PHE A 46 -11.81 19.34 -0.19
C PHE A 46 -11.98 17.91 -0.70
N ALA A 47 -11.47 17.61 -1.90
CA ALA A 47 -11.52 16.27 -2.47
C ALA A 47 -10.82 15.23 -1.59
N ILE A 48 -9.67 15.58 -0.99
CA ILE A 48 -8.96 14.71 -0.04
C ILE A 48 -9.82 14.42 1.18
N ILE A 49 -10.38 15.45 1.83
CA ILE A 49 -11.18 15.28 3.04
C ILE A 49 -12.37 14.36 2.77
N VAL A 50 -13.11 14.61 1.69
CA VAL A 50 -14.26 13.80 1.31
C VAL A 50 -13.85 12.36 1.01
N SER A 51 -12.79 12.16 0.24
CA SER A 51 -12.26 10.83 -0.09
C SER A 51 -11.83 10.05 1.15
N VAL A 52 -11.18 10.71 2.11
CA VAL A 52 -10.75 10.08 3.37
C VAL A 52 -11.97 9.63 4.18
N ILE A 53 -13.00 10.46 4.30
CA ILE A 53 -14.23 10.10 5.02
C ILE A 53 -14.89 8.87 4.38
N PHE A 54 -15.08 8.86 3.06
CA PHE A 54 -15.63 7.71 2.35
C PHE A 54 -14.77 6.46 2.50
N SER A 55 -13.45 6.61 2.41
CA SER A 55 -12.50 5.52 2.61
C SER A 55 -12.62 4.90 4.01
N ILE A 56 -12.69 5.72 5.05
CA ILE A 56 -12.85 5.25 6.43
C ILE A 56 -14.14 4.45 6.58
N ILE A 57 -15.26 4.99 6.09
CA ILE A 57 -16.56 4.31 6.17
C ILE A 57 -16.53 2.97 5.44
N ALA A 58 -16.00 2.94 4.21
CA ALA A 58 -15.90 1.72 3.41
C ALA A 58 -14.99 0.68 4.08
N GLN A 59 -13.82 1.10 4.54
CA GLN A 59 -12.83 0.20 5.19
C GLN A 59 -13.36 -0.38 6.49
N LEU A 60 -14.01 0.42 7.35
CA LEU A 60 -14.61 -0.07 8.59
C LEU A 60 -15.65 -1.17 8.33
N ASN A 61 -16.50 -0.98 7.31
CA ASN A 61 -17.48 -2.00 6.92
C ASN A 61 -16.79 -3.28 6.43
N VAL A 62 -15.87 -3.16 5.48
CA VAL A 62 -15.17 -4.32 4.89
C VAL A 62 -14.38 -5.09 5.94
N TRP A 63 -13.61 -4.41 6.78
CA TRP A 63 -12.80 -5.05 7.82
C TRP A 63 -13.66 -5.69 8.90
N THR A 64 -14.81 -5.09 9.25
CA THR A 64 -15.76 -5.68 10.19
C THR A 64 -16.34 -6.98 9.64
N ILE A 65 -16.75 -6.99 8.37
CA ILE A 65 -17.29 -8.19 7.72
C ILE A 65 -16.22 -9.30 7.65
N ILE A 66 -15.00 -8.98 7.25
CA ILE A 66 -13.89 -9.94 7.19
C ILE A 66 -13.56 -10.47 8.58
N GLY A 67 -13.51 -9.59 9.58
CA GLY A 67 -13.19 -9.95 10.97
C GLY A 67 -14.22 -10.88 11.60
N ILE A 68 -15.50 -10.64 11.38
CA ILE A 68 -16.61 -11.47 11.90
C ILE A 68 -16.71 -12.79 11.15
N SER A 69 -16.64 -12.75 9.82
CA SER A 69 -16.79 -13.95 8.97
C SER A 69 -15.58 -14.88 9.03
N LYS A 70 -14.39 -14.37 9.40
CA LYS A 70 -13.11 -15.07 9.37
C LYS A 70 -12.79 -15.70 8.01
N MET A 71 -13.33 -15.12 6.95
CA MET A 71 -13.17 -15.55 5.56
C MET A 71 -12.39 -14.52 4.77
N ARG A 72 -11.80 -14.94 3.65
CA ARG A 72 -11.18 -14.00 2.71
C ARG A 72 -12.26 -13.18 1.99
N GLY A 73 -11.96 -11.94 1.64
CA GLY A 73 -12.92 -11.07 0.94
C GLY A 73 -13.46 -11.68 -0.35
N GLN A 74 -12.61 -12.41 -1.10
CA GLN A 74 -13.00 -13.10 -2.32
C GLN A 74 -14.00 -14.24 -2.06
N ASP A 75 -13.83 -14.97 -0.95
CA ASP A 75 -14.72 -16.07 -0.57
C ASP A 75 -16.09 -15.52 -0.12
N ILE A 76 -16.08 -14.38 0.57
CA ILE A 76 -17.32 -13.67 0.95
C ILE A 76 -18.06 -13.21 -0.30
N ALA A 77 -17.34 -12.59 -1.26
CA ALA A 77 -17.91 -12.15 -2.52
C ALA A 77 -18.54 -13.31 -3.30
N ASN A 78 -17.88 -14.46 -3.33
CA ASN A 78 -18.43 -15.69 -3.97
C ASN A 78 -19.67 -16.24 -3.27
N LYS A 79 -19.83 -16.00 -1.96
CA LYS A 79 -21.06 -16.39 -1.26
C LYS A 79 -22.25 -15.50 -1.60
N VAL A 80 -21.98 -14.22 -1.89
CA VAL A 80 -23.01 -13.26 -2.31
C VAL A 80 -23.45 -13.53 -3.74
N LEU A 81 -22.48 -13.71 -4.63
CA LEU A 81 -22.72 -14.04 -6.04
C LEU A 81 -21.61 -14.98 -6.53
N PRO A 82 -21.96 -16.20 -6.99
CA PRO A 82 -20.98 -17.12 -7.55
C PRO A 82 -20.21 -16.48 -8.71
N GLY A 83 -18.87 -16.54 -8.65
CA GLY A 83 -17.99 -15.93 -9.64
C GLY A 83 -17.48 -14.52 -9.27
N LEU A 84 -18.18 -13.78 -8.41
CA LEU A 84 -17.80 -12.43 -8.02
C LEU A 84 -16.42 -12.39 -7.33
N GLY A 85 -16.05 -13.43 -6.59
CA GLY A 85 -14.75 -13.51 -5.93
C GLY A 85 -13.58 -13.55 -6.92
N TYR A 86 -13.75 -14.17 -8.08
CA TYR A 86 -12.71 -14.15 -9.14
C TYR A 86 -12.56 -12.75 -9.74
N PHE A 87 -13.67 -12.06 -9.95
CA PHE A 87 -13.65 -10.67 -10.41
C PHE A 87 -12.95 -9.75 -9.41
N VAL A 88 -13.25 -9.89 -8.12
CA VAL A 88 -12.58 -9.16 -7.04
C VAL A 88 -11.09 -9.48 -7.00
N ALA A 89 -10.70 -10.76 -7.13
CA ALA A 89 -9.29 -11.16 -7.17
C ALA A 89 -8.57 -10.55 -8.38
N PHE A 90 -9.21 -10.50 -9.54
CA PHE A 90 -8.67 -9.87 -10.73
C PHE A 90 -8.43 -8.36 -10.51
N LEU A 91 -9.42 -7.65 -9.94
CA LEU A 91 -9.29 -6.22 -9.65
C LEU A 91 -8.18 -5.93 -8.64
N ILE A 92 -8.04 -6.75 -7.60
CA ILE A 92 -6.96 -6.63 -6.61
C ILE A 92 -5.60 -6.84 -7.28
N SER A 93 -5.48 -7.84 -8.14
CA SER A 93 -4.24 -8.12 -8.87
C SER A 93 -3.87 -6.98 -9.82
N LEU A 94 -4.85 -6.44 -10.53
CA LEU A 94 -4.66 -5.30 -11.42
C LEU A 94 -4.24 -4.04 -10.63
N GLY A 95 -4.91 -3.77 -9.50
CA GLY A 95 -4.55 -2.68 -8.61
C GLY A 95 -3.14 -2.82 -8.05
N GLY A 96 -2.75 -4.04 -7.64
CA GLY A 96 -1.39 -4.35 -7.18
C GLY A 96 -0.35 -4.11 -8.27
N LEU A 97 -0.64 -4.50 -9.52
CA LEU A 97 0.24 -4.25 -10.66
C LEU A 97 0.42 -2.73 -10.91
N ALA A 98 -0.67 -1.99 -10.96
CA ALA A 98 -0.63 -0.54 -11.16
C ALA A 98 0.15 0.17 -10.04
N PHE A 99 -0.05 -0.25 -8.79
CA PHE A 99 0.68 0.28 -7.63
C PHE A 99 2.18 0.01 -7.73
N ASN A 100 2.58 -1.19 -8.13
CA ASN A 100 4.00 -1.53 -8.30
C ASN A 100 4.67 -0.75 -9.44
N ILE A 101 3.95 -0.52 -10.53
CA ILE A 101 4.44 0.34 -11.62
C ILE A 101 4.71 1.76 -11.09
N GLY A 102 3.78 2.32 -10.31
CA GLY A 102 3.94 3.62 -9.66
C GLY A 102 5.15 3.68 -8.72
N ASN A 103 5.37 2.62 -7.93
CA ASN A 103 6.52 2.53 -7.03
C ASN A 103 7.87 2.49 -7.78
N ILE A 104 7.95 1.72 -8.87
CA ILE A 104 9.16 1.68 -9.73
C ILE A 104 9.39 3.06 -10.34
N GLY A 105 8.35 3.71 -10.85
CA GLY A 105 8.42 5.07 -11.38
C GLY A 105 8.95 6.08 -10.36
N GLY A 106 8.40 6.06 -9.14
CA GLY A 106 8.85 6.93 -8.07
C GLY A 106 10.29 6.66 -7.62
N ALA A 107 10.70 5.39 -7.50
CA ALA A 107 12.07 5.02 -7.19
C ALA A 107 13.05 5.47 -8.29
N SER A 108 12.65 5.36 -9.56
CA SER A 108 13.46 5.83 -10.70
C SER A 108 13.68 7.34 -10.67
N MET A 109 12.66 8.10 -10.31
CA MET A 109 12.81 9.56 -10.16
C MET A 109 13.73 9.92 -8.98
N GLY A 110 13.65 9.20 -7.86
CA GLY A 110 14.56 9.37 -6.75
C GLY A 110 16.02 9.11 -7.15
N LEU A 111 16.30 8.03 -7.87
CA LEU A 111 17.63 7.72 -8.39
C LEU A 111 18.12 8.75 -9.41
N ASN A 112 17.23 9.27 -10.25
CA ASN A 112 17.57 10.34 -11.17
C ASN A 112 17.98 11.61 -10.42
N ILE A 113 17.22 12.03 -9.43
CA ILE A 113 17.51 13.26 -8.65
C ILE A 113 18.81 13.16 -7.86
N VAL A 114 19.06 11.99 -7.22
CA VAL A 114 20.23 11.81 -6.33
C VAL A 114 21.51 11.51 -7.11
N PHE A 115 21.41 10.69 -8.16
CA PHE A 115 22.59 10.17 -8.88
C PHE A 115 22.71 10.65 -10.32
N GLY A 116 21.72 11.40 -10.84
CA GLY A 116 21.71 11.87 -12.23
C GLY A 116 21.52 10.74 -13.26
N ILE A 117 21.07 9.56 -12.84
CA ILE A 117 20.86 8.41 -13.72
C ILE A 117 19.59 8.66 -14.55
N ASP A 118 19.66 8.34 -15.85
CA ASP A 118 18.47 8.41 -16.71
C ASP A 118 17.29 7.61 -16.13
N THR A 119 16.08 8.17 -16.19
CA THR A 119 14.88 7.61 -15.56
C THR A 119 14.54 6.20 -16.04
N THR A 120 14.80 5.89 -17.32
CA THR A 120 14.54 4.55 -17.89
C THR A 120 15.51 3.52 -17.30
N THR A 121 16.80 3.89 -17.24
CA THR A 121 17.84 3.05 -16.61
C THR A 121 17.59 2.87 -15.12
N ALA A 122 17.22 3.95 -14.43
CA ALA A 122 16.87 3.93 -13.02
C ALA A 122 15.65 3.05 -12.74
N ALA A 123 14.63 3.07 -13.60
CA ALA A 123 13.47 2.20 -13.50
C ALA A 123 13.83 0.72 -13.66
N ALA A 124 14.70 0.40 -14.61
CA ALA A 124 15.21 -0.97 -14.80
C ALA A 124 15.99 -1.47 -13.56
N ILE A 125 16.87 -0.63 -13.02
CA ILE A 125 17.64 -0.92 -11.80
C ILE A 125 16.68 -1.15 -10.63
N SER A 126 15.71 -0.26 -10.42
CA SER A 126 14.74 -0.37 -9.33
C SER A 126 13.88 -1.63 -9.44
N GLY A 127 13.44 -1.97 -10.65
CA GLY A 127 12.67 -3.19 -10.91
C GLY A 127 13.47 -4.46 -10.62
N ILE A 128 14.72 -4.53 -11.08
CA ILE A 128 15.60 -5.67 -10.83
C ILE A 128 15.89 -5.81 -9.34
N LEU A 129 16.21 -4.71 -8.64
CA LEU A 129 16.45 -4.73 -7.21
C LEU A 129 15.20 -5.19 -6.45
N GLY A 130 14.02 -4.72 -6.84
CA GLY A 130 12.76 -5.16 -6.27
C GLY A 130 12.56 -6.67 -6.43
N ILE A 131 12.76 -7.21 -7.62
CA ILE A 131 12.64 -8.66 -7.88
C ILE A 131 13.65 -9.45 -7.01
N LEU A 132 14.90 -9.02 -6.95
CA LEU A 132 15.93 -9.69 -6.16
C LEU A 132 15.62 -9.67 -4.65
N LEU A 133 15.12 -8.55 -4.14
CA LEU A 133 14.70 -8.40 -2.74
C LEU A 133 13.54 -9.36 -2.40
N PHE A 134 12.53 -9.43 -3.24
CA PHE A 134 11.37 -10.29 -3.00
C PHE A 134 11.62 -11.76 -3.30
N ALA A 135 12.57 -12.09 -4.18
CA ALA A 135 12.96 -13.48 -4.47
C ALA A 135 13.77 -14.13 -3.33
N SER A 136 14.34 -13.35 -2.42
CA SER A 136 15.14 -13.86 -1.31
C SER A 136 14.31 -14.04 -0.03
N PRO A 137 14.05 -15.28 0.45
CA PRO A 137 13.28 -15.52 1.66
C PRO A 137 13.91 -14.93 2.94
N LYS A 138 15.22 -14.68 2.92
CA LYS A 138 15.96 -14.12 4.06
C LYS A 138 15.82 -12.61 4.19
N MET A 139 15.36 -11.94 3.15
CA MET A 139 15.24 -10.46 3.12
C MET A 139 13.98 -9.93 3.81
N GLY A 140 13.01 -10.78 4.11
CA GLY A 140 11.75 -10.34 4.77
C GLY A 140 11.98 -9.59 6.08
N GLY A 141 12.91 -10.05 6.92
CA GLY A 141 13.25 -9.36 8.17
C GLY A 141 13.98 -8.04 7.97
N VAL A 142 14.81 -7.94 6.94
CA VAL A 142 15.51 -6.70 6.58
C VAL A 142 14.52 -5.67 6.05
N LEU A 143 13.60 -6.10 5.17
CA LEU A 143 12.54 -5.24 4.63
C LEU A 143 11.63 -4.71 5.74
N ASP A 144 11.22 -5.56 6.69
CA ASP A 144 10.39 -5.17 7.81
C ASP A 144 11.06 -4.14 8.72
N ASN A 145 12.34 -4.34 9.05
CA ASN A 145 13.12 -3.37 9.82
C ASN A 145 13.33 -2.05 9.07
N THR A 146 13.67 -2.11 7.79
CA THR A 146 13.86 -0.93 6.96
C THR A 146 12.56 -0.14 6.82
N ALA A 147 11.42 -0.83 6.60
CA ALA A 147 10.11 -0.20 6.55
C ALA A 147 9.74 0.51 7.86
N LYS A 148 10.07 -0.09 9.02
CA LYS A 148 9.84 0.54 10.33
C LYS A 148 10.68 1.80 10.51
N ILE A 149 11.96 1.76 10.15
CA ILE A 149 12.87 2.91 10.25
C ILE A 149 12.38 4.04 9.32
N LEU A 150 12.14 3.72 8.05
CA LEU A 150 11.65 4.71 7.08
C LEU A 150 10.29 5.29 7.50
N GLY A 151 9.39 4.46 8.00
CA GLY A 151 8.10 4.90 8.51
C GLY A 151 8.20 5.87 9.68
N THR A 152 9.18 5.67 10.57
CA THR A 152 9.43 6.58 11.70
C THR A 152 10.02 7.90 11.23
N VAL A 153 10.82 7.89 10.15
CA VAL A 153 11.43 9.11 9.60
C VAL A 153 10.44 9.94 8.78
N MET A 154 9.41 9.30 8.19
CA MET A 154 8.39 9.96 7.35
C MET A 154 7.23 10.58 8.14
N LEU A 155 7.14 10.32 9.44
CA LEU A 155 6.11 10.83 10.36
C LEU A 155 6.67 11.93 11.25
#